data_358029ed66f5ab1230de580c8eae01e1
#
_entry.id   358029ed66f5ab1230de580c8eae01e1
#
_cell.length_a   1.000
_cell.length_b   1.000
_cell.length_c   1.000
_cell.angle_alpha   90.00
_cell.angle_beta   90.00
_cell.angle_gamma   90.00
#
_symmetry.space_group_name_H-M   'P 1'
#
loop_
_entity.id
_entity.type
_entity.pdbx_description
1 polymer ?
#
loop_
_entity_poly.entity_id
_entity_poly.type
_entity_poly.pdbx_seq_one_letter_code
_entity_poly.pdbx_strand_id
1 'polypeptide(L)'
;MSAVRLAFESVACLRSGRLLFEDRSFALEAGQAALLTGPNGVGKSSLLRMAAGLLPAAAGRIIHNGAIAFAGEAAALDPRQTLSDALAFWAKLDGRGAADVERGLAAMGIAGLAEVPVRMLSTGQRKRATLARIVAGGAQIWLLDEPSNGLDSASLARLATAMAVHREAGGIVLAATHQPLGLIDPLEIAL
;
A
#
# COMPACT_ATOMS: atom_id res chain seq x y z
N MET A 1 -10.62 -0.83 22.39
CA MET A 1 -9.65 -1.02 21.28
C MET A 1 -9.04 0.34 21.02
N SER A 2 -7.69 0.45 21.02
CA SER A 2 -7.02 1.73 20.68
C SER A 2 -7.30 2.08 19.22
N ALA A 3 -7.48 3.38 18.93
CA ALA A 3 -7.70 3.86 17.56
C ALA A 3 -6.50 3.53 16.64
N VAL A 4 -6.76 3.29 15.36
CA VAL A 4 -5.71 3.07 14.35
C VAL A 4 -4.88 4.33 14.22
N ARG A 5 -3.56 4.18 14.23
CA ARG A 5 -2.61 5.32 14.17
C ARG A 5 -1.31 4.91 13.49
N LEU A 6 -0.72 5.87 12.76
CA LEU A 6 0.63 5.77 12.22
C LEU A 6 1.36 7.10 12.47
N ALA A 7 2.45 7.09 13.24
CA ALA A 7 3.20 8.29 13.61
C ALA A 7 4.69 8.15 13.31
N PHE A 8 5.27 9.23 12.83
CA PHE A 8 6.70 9.39 12.56
C PHE A 8 7.22 10.47 13.49
N GLU A 9 8.29 10.20 14.25
CA GLU A 9 8.88 11.10 15.23
C GLU A 9 10.35 11.31 14.93
N SER A 10 10.72 12.48 14.44
CA SER A 10 12.08 12.91 14.05
C SER A 10 12.84 11.88 13.21
N VAL A 11 12.13 11.29 12.23
CA VAL A 11 12.66 10.19 11.43
C VAL A 11 13.66 10.68 10.41
N ALA A 12 14.82 9.99 10.34
CA ALA A 12 15.86 10.22 9.34
C ALA A 12 16.12 8.95 8.52
N CYS A 13 16.49 9.14 7.25
CA CYS A 13 16.80 8.07 6.32
C CYS A 13 18.20 8.23 5.73
N LEU A 14 19.05 7.23 5.97
CA LEU A 14 20.38 7.12 5.36
C LEU A 14 20.40 5.92 4.41
N ARG A 15 20.83 6.12 3.15
CA ARG A 15 20.96 5.06 2.15
C ARG A 15 22.32 5.13 1.47
N SER A 16 23.08 4.02 1.52
CA SER A 16 24.42 3.93 0.89
C SER A 16 25.33 5.11 1.23
N GLY A 17 25.32 5.53 2.51
CA GLY A 17 26.12 6.67 2.99
C GLY A 17 25.56 8.06 2.66
N ARG A 18 24.41 8.15 1.96
CA ARG A 18 23.75 9.42 1.64
C ARG A 18 22.56 9.64 2.55
N LEU A 19 22.48 10.79 3.21
CA LEU A 19 21.31 11.27 3.93
C LEU A 19 20.25 11.69 2.89
N LEU A 20 19.09 11.06 2.91
CA LEU A 20 17.98 11.37 2.01
C LEU A 20 17.07 12.45 2.62
N PHE A 21 16.73 12.29 3.90
CA PHE A 21 15.98 13.26 4.69
C PHE A 21 16.27 13.07 6.18
N GLU A 22 15.97 14.09 6.97
CA GLU A 22 16.08 14.08 8.43
C GLU A 22 14.90 14.83 9.07
N ASP A 23 14.70 14.58 10.36
CA ASP A 23 13.72 15.24 11.23
C ASP A 23 12.27 15.27 10.66
N ARG A 24 11.82 14.15 10.08
CA ARG A 24 10.45 14.06 9.60
C ARG A 24 9.53 13.59 10.71
N SER A 25 8.57 14.48 11.06
CA SER A 25 7.59 14.23 12.11
C SER A 25 6.19 14.54 11.59
N PHE A 26 5.30 13.54 11.61
CA PHE A 26 3.87 13.66 11.30
C PHE A 26 3.12 12.46 11.82
N ALA A 27 1.81 12.55 11.92
CA ALA A 27 0.96 11.43 12.31
C ALA A 27 -0.31 11.37 11.44
N LEU A 28 -0.82 10.15 11.29
CA LEU A 28 -2.10 9.86 10.65
C LEU A 28 -2.97 9.08 11.64
N GLU A 29 -4.20 9.52 11.75
CA GLU A 29 -5.23 8.91 12.58
C GLU A 29 -6.25 8.14 11.70
N ALA A 30 -7.12 7.35 12.34
CA ALA A 30 -8.15 6.58 11.66
C ALA A 30 -8.93 7.41 10.61
N GLY A 31 -9.08 6.88 9.40
CA GLY A 31 -9.77 7.51 8.28
C GLY A 31 -8.93 8.52 7.49
N GLN A 32 -7.73 8.85 7.94
CA GLN A 32 -6.88 9.81 7.26
C GLN A 32 -6.07 9.20 6.11
N ALA A 33 -5.68 10.05 5.17
CA ALA A 33 -4.75 9.71 4.12
C ALA A 33 -3.65 10.75 3.98
N ALA A 34 -2.45 10.32 3.55
CA ALA A 34 -1.37 11.22 3.17
C ALA A 34 -0.74 10.83 1.84
N LEU A 35 -0.27 11.86 1.12
CA LEU A 35 0.54 11.74 -0.09
C LEU A 35 1.96 12.19 0.19
N LEU A 36 2.92 11.29 -0.03
CA LEU A 36 4.34 11.64 -0.04
C LEU A 36 4.68 12.26 -1.39
N THR A 37 5.07 13.51 -1.38
CA THR A 37 5.44 14.28 -2.58
C THR A 37 6.94 14.60 -2.58
N GLY A 38 7.47 15.00 -3.71
CA GLY A 38 8.89 15.36 -3.88
C GLY A 38 9.54 14.65 -5.08
N PRO A 39 10.76 15.05 -5.47
CA PRO A 39 11.45 14.51 -6.64
C PRO A 39 11.78 13.02 -6.51
N ASN A 40 12.12 12.40 -7.65
CA ASN A 40 12.59 11.01 -7.64
C ASN A 40 13.90 10.89 -6.85
N GLY A 41 14.02 9.81 -6.06
CA GLY A 41 15.21 9.55 -5.25
C GLY A 41 15.26 10.31 -3.91
N VAL A 42 14.28 11.17 -3.58
CA VAL A 42 14.26 11.92 -2.31
C VAL A 42 14.01 11.03 -1.08
N GLY A 43 13.48 9.81 -1.27
CA GLY A 43 13.30 8.87 -0.16
C GLY A 43 11.87 8.40 0.09
N LYS A 44 10.89 8.73 -0.77
CA LYS A 44 9.47 8.35 -0.60
C LYS A 44 9.29 6.84 -0.37
N SER A 45 9.81 6.01 -1.25
CA SER A 45 9.77 4.54 -1.11
C SER A 45 10.55 4.05 0.12
N SER A 46 11.61 4.76 0.52
CA SER A 46 12.36 4.43 1.75
C SER A 46 11.51 4.69 2.98
N LEU A 47 10.78 5.81 3.04
CA LEU A 47 9.88 6.13 4.14
C LEU A 47 8.77 5.08 4.29
N LEU A 48 8.15 4.66 3.16
CA LEU A 48 7.15 3.60 3.17
C LEU A 48 7.73 2.26 3.66
N ARG A 49 8.93 1.88 3.20
CA ARG A 49 9.61 0.66 3.65
C ARG A 49 9.99 0.72 5.13
N MET A 50 10.36 1.90 5.65
CA MET A 50 10.62 2.10 7.07
C MET A 50 9.34 1.92 7.89
N ALA A 51 8.21 2.49 7.43
CA ALA A 51 6.90 2.29 8.05
C ALA A 51 6.45 0.82 8.03
N ALA A 52 6.80 0.08 6.97
CA ALA A 52 6.54 -1.36 6.85
C ALA A 52 7.52 -2.24 7.66
N GLY A 53 8.49 -1.66 8.38
CA GLY A 53 9.51 -2.43 9.10
C GLY A 53 10.55 -3.12 8.21
N LEU A 54 10.58 -2.81 6.91
CA LEU A 54 11.48 -3.40 5.92
C LEU A 54 12.82 -2.66 5.79
N LEU A 55 12.94 -1.49 6.42
CA LEU A 55 14.13 -0.66 6.43
C LEU A 55 14.25 0.01 7.80
N PRO A 56 15.41 -0.07 8.48
CA PRO A 56 15.60 0.65 9.73
C PRO A 56 15.69 2.17 9.50
N ALA A 57 15.17 2.96 10.42
CA ALA A 57 15.39 4.40 10.48
C ALA A 57 16.84 4.68 10.93
N ALA A 58 17.47 5.71 10.37
CA ALA A 58 18.79 6.17 10.80
C ALA A 58 18.71 6.95 12.13
N ALA A 59 17.60 7.64 12.36
CA ALA A 59 17.25 8.30 13.63
C ALA A 59 15.73 8.40 13.75
N GLY A 60 15.25 8.72 14.96
CA GLY A 60 13.84 8.82 15.25
C GLY A 60 13.17 7.46 15.39
N ARG A 61 11.84 7.46 15.37
CA ARG A 61 11.04 6.23 15.47
C ARG A 61 9.73 6.33 14.69
N ILE A 62 9.20 5.17 14.30
CA ILE A 62 7.88 5.03 13.69
C ILE A 62 7.04 4.18 14.63
N ILE A 63 5.87 4.70 14.98
CA ILE A 63 4.94 4.06 15.91
C ILE A 63 3.64 3.81 15.15
N HIS A 64 3.11 2.60 15.22
CA HIS A 64 1.81 2.30 14.65
C HIS A 64 0.97 1.42 15.58
N ASN A 65 -0.33 1.61 15.49
CA ASN A 65 -1.35 0.74 16.07
C ASN A 65 -2.29 0.29 14.95
N GLY A 66 -2.19 -0.97 14.58
CA GLY A 66 -2.88 -1.58 13.45
C GLY A 66 -1.95 -2.40 12.57
N ALA A 67 -2.51 -3.40 11.90
CA ALA A 67 -1.79 -4.20 10.92
C ALA A 67 -1.46 -3.36 9.68
N ILE A 68 -0.28 -3.58 9.12
CA ILE A 68 0.22 -2.86 7.94
C ILE A 68 0.20 -3.80 6.73
N ALA A 69 -0.31 -3.29 5.59
CA ALA A 69 -0.13 -3.89 4.29
C ALA A 69 0.70 -2.96 3.40
N PHE A 70 1.74 -3.49 2.75
CA PHE A 70 2.62 -2.76 1.87
C PHE A 70 2.48 -3.25 0.42
N ALA A 71 2.18 -2.32 -0.48
CA ALA A 71 2.21 -2.52 -1.93
C ALA A 71 3.40 -1.77 -2.53
N GLY A 72 4.49 -2.47 -2.74
CA GLY A 72 5.66 -1.95 -3.43
C GLY A 72 5.66 -2.28 -4.93
N GLU A 73 6.82 -2.14 -5.55
CA GLU A 73 7.04 -2.44 -6.97
C GLU A 73 6.87 -3.94 -7.26
N ALA A 74 7.40 -4.80 -6.40
CA ALA A 74 7.27 -6.25 -6.53
C ALA A 74 5.87 -6.71 -6.10
N ALA A 75 5.21 -7.51 -6.93
CA ALA A 75 3.86 -8.02 -6.67
C ALA A 75 3.77 -8.95 -5.46
N ALA A 76 4.89 -9.59 -5.07
CA ALA A 76 4.96 -10.60 -4.01
C ALA A 76 3.94 -11.75 -4.19
N LEU A 77 3.70 -12.16 -5.45
CA LEU A 77 2.85 -13.26 -5.83
C LEU A 77 3.69 -14.34 -6.53
N ASP A 78 3.51 -15.62 -6.18
CA ASP A 78 4.24 -16.72 -6.85
C ASP A 78 3.78 -16.81 -8.31
N PRO A 79 4.69 -16.66 -9.28
CA PRO A 79 4.36 -16.67 -10.70
C PRO A 79 3.81 -18.02 -11.20
N ARG A 80 4.02 -19.11 -10.46
CA ARG A 80 3.59 -20.46 -10.82
C ARG A 80 2.18 -20.78 -10.37
N GLN A 81 1.67 -20.09 -9.35
CA GLN A 81 0.31 -20.29 -8.82
C GLN A 81 -0.74 -19.60 -9.70
N THR A 82 -2.00 -20.03 -9.58
CA THR A 82 -3.13 -19.23 -10.05
C THR A 82 -3.21 -17.93 -9.26
N LEU A 83 -3.87 -16.92 -9.81
CA LEU A 83 -4.05 -15.65 -9.09
C LEU A 83 -4.82 -15.85 -7.78
N SER A 84 -5.85 -16.70 -7.79
CA SER A 84 -6.64 -17.05 -6.61
C SER A 84 -5.77 -17.68 -5.53
N ASP A 85 -4.98 -18.71 -5.87
CA ASP A 85 -4.11 -19.40 -4.91
C ASP A 85 -3.04 -18.47 -4.33
N ALA A 86 -2.42 -17.64 -5.18
CA ALA A 86 -1.41 -16.67 -4.73
C ALA A 86 -1.97 -15.63 -3.77
N LEU A 87 -3.22 -15.18 -3.97
CA LEU A 87 -3.92 -14.28 -3.04
C LEU A 87 -4.35 -15.03 -1.77
N ALA A 88 -4.85 -16.26 -1.89
CA ALA A 88 -5.27 -17.09 -0.76
C ALA A 88 -4.11 -17.37 0.20
N PHE A 89 -2.89 -17.56 -0.32
CA PHE A 89 -1.69 -17.71 0.51
C PHE A 89 -1.52 -16.50 1.46
N TRP A 90 -1.59 -15.27 0.93
CA TRP A 90 -1.45 -14.06 1.73
C TRP A 90 -2.65 -13.84 2.66
N ALA A 91 -3.87 -14.04 2.15
CA ALA A 91 -5.08 -13.91 2.95
C ALA A 91 -5.02 -14.83 4.18
N LYS A 92 -4.56 -16.08 4.01
CA LYS A 92 -4.39 -17.03 5.12
C LYS A 92 -3.38 -16.56 6.17
N LEU A 93 -2.25 -15.96 5.74
CA LEU A 93 -1.26 -15.38 6.66
C LEU A 93 -1.86 -14.22 7.47
N ASP A 94 -2.76 -13.46 6.86
CA ASP A 94 -3.47 -12.34 7.48
C ASP A 94 -4.72 -12.78 8.28
N GLY A 95 -4.95 -14.10 8.43
CA GLY A 95 -6.13 -14.63 9.12
C GLY A 95 -7.44 -14.42 8.36
N ARG A 96 -7.36 -14.32 7.01
CA ARG A 96 -8.49 -14.08 6.09
C ARG A 96 -8.82 -15.34 5.30
N GLY A 97 -10.00 -15.36 4.66
CA GLY A 97 -10.51 -16.50 3.92
C GLY A 97 -10.81 -16.22 2.45
N ALA A 98 -11.45 -17.21 1.80
CA ALA A 98 -11.78 -17.14 0.37
C ALA A 98 -12.67 -15.94 0.01
N ALA A 99 -13.65 -15.61 0.85
CA ALA A 99 -14.53 -14.44 0.63
C ALA A 99 -13.75 -13.11 0.59
N ASP A 100 -12.67 -13.00 1.36
CA ASP A 100 -11.78 -11.82 1.34
C ASP A 100 -11.00 -11.74 0.03
N VAL A 101 -10.55 -12.89 -0.49
CA VAL A 101 -9.87 -12.99 -1.80
C VAL A 101 -10.83 -12.57 -2.92
N GLU A 102 -12.05 -13.12 -2.94
CA GLU A 102 -13.08 -12.76 -3.92
C GLU A 102 -13.39 -11.25 -3.87
N ARG A 103 -13.53 -10.68 -2.68
CA ARG A 103 -13.71 -9.23 -2.49
C ARG A 103 -12.54 -8.43 -3.08
N GLY A 104 -11.30 -8.83 -2.83
CA GLY A 104 -10.10 -8.18 -3.38
C GLY A 104 -10.06 -8.24 -4.91
N LEU A 105 -10.33 -9.40 -5.50
CA LEU A 105 -10.41 -9.60 -6.94
C LEU A 105 -11.50 -8.75 -7.59
N ALA A 106 -12.69 -8.72 -6.98
CA ALA A 106 -13.82 -7.93 -7.45
C ALA A 106 -13.53 -6.41 -7.36
N ALA A 107 -12.98 -5.95 -6.23
CA ALA A 107 -12.61 -4.55 -6.04
C ALA A 107 -11.67 -4.03 -7.14
N MET A 108 -10.71 -4.85 -7.57
CA MET A 108 -9.77 -4.49 -8.64
C MET A 108 -10.24 -4.88 -10.06
N GLY A 109 -11.45 -5.45 -10.20
CA GLY A 109 -12.04 -5.82 -11.49
C GLY A 109 -11.26 -6.92 -12.22
N ILE A 110 -10.73 -7.88 -11.48
CA ILE A 110 -9.94 -9.01 -12.02
C ILE A 110 -10.47 -10.38 -11.58
N ALA A 111 -11.72 -10.46 -11.14
CA ALA A 111 -12.33 -11.73 -10.72
C ALA A 111 -12.29 -12.79 -11.83
N GLY A 112 -12.47 -12.39 -13.09
CA GLY A 112 -12.37 -13.31 -14.24
C GLY A 112 -10.97 -13.87 -14.52
N LEU A 113 -9.94 -13.40 -13.76
CA LEU A 113 -8.56 -13.88 -13.87
C LEU A 113 -8.15 -14.81 -12.73
N ALA A 114 -9.07 -15.21 -11.86
CA ALA A 114 -8.79 -16.01 -10.66
C ALA A 114 -7.98 -17.28 -10.94
N GLU A 115 -8.32 -18.00 -12.00
CA GLU A 115 -7.67 -19.25 -12.42
C GLU A 115 -6.46 -19.06 -13.34
N VAL A 116 -6.12 -17.81 -13.70
CA VAL A 116 -5.00 -17.52 -14.59
C VAL A 116 -3.69 -17.56 -13.79
N PRO A 117 -2.66 -18.28 -14.23
CA PRO A 117 -1.34 -18.25 -13.62
C PRO A 117 -0.75 -16.83 -13.57
N VAL A 118 -0.20 -16.43 -12.42
CA VAL A 118 0.33 -15.07 -12.19
C VAL A 118 1.37 -14.66 -13.26
N ARG A 119 2.20 -15.58 -13.75
CA ARG A 119 3.17 -15.32 -14.82
C ARG A 119 2.53 -14.86 -16.14
N MET A 120 1.27 -15.23 -16.40
CA MET A 120 0.54 -14.89 -17.62
C MET A 120 -0.18 -13.54 -17.55
N LEU A 121 -0.21 -12.93 -16.38
CA LEU A 121 -0.83 -11.61 -16.20
C LEU A 121 0.02 -10.52 -16.89
N SER A 122 -0.64 -9.59 -17.57
CA SER A 122 0.00 -8.36 -18.06
C SER A 122 0.51 -7.51 -16.88
N THR A 123 1.34 -6.52 -17.16
CA THR A 123 1.86 -5.60 -16.13
C THR A 123 0.74 -4.90 -15.36
N GLY A 124 -0.27 -4.38 -16.06
CA GLY A 124 -1.43 -3.73 -15.42
C GLY A 124 -2.29 -4.71 -14.62
N GLN A 125 -2.51 -5.95 -15.13
CA GLN A 125 -3.21 -7.00 -14.40
C GLN A 125 -2.43 -7.41 -13.14
N ARG A 126 -1.11 -7.51 -13.20
CA ARG A 126 -0.25 -7.84 -12.06
C ARG A 126 -0.27 -6.72 -11.01
N LYS A 127 -0.29 -5.44 -11.45
CA LYS A 127 -0.45 -4.30 -10.52
C LYS A 127 -1.80 -4.36 -9.81
N ARG A 128 -2.89 -4.63 -10.54
CA ARG A 128 -4.23 -4.83 -9.93
C ARG A 128 -4.26 -6.01 -8.98
N ALA A 129 -3.55 -7.11 -9.30
CA ALA A 129 -3.42 -8.27 -8.41
C ALA A 129 -2.70 -7.92 -7.10
N THR A 130 -1.65 -7.08 -7.15
CA THR A 130 -0.99 -6.56 -5.95
C THR A 130 -1.95 -5.76 -5.09
N LEU A 131 -2.75 -4.89 -5.70
CA LEU A 131 -3.75 -4.09 -4.98
C LEU A 131 -4.90 -4.95 -4.44
N ALA A 132 -5.35 -5.97 -5.18
CA ALA A 132 -6.32 -6.95 -4.71
C ALA A 132 -5.83 -7.69 -3.45
N ARG A 133 -4.53 -8.02 -3.36
CA ARG A 133 -3.91 -8.58 -2.16
C ARG A 133 -4.04 -7.64 -0.95
N ILE A 134 -3.80 -6.34 -1.15
CA ILE A 134 -3.94 -5.34 -0.08
C ILE A 134 -5.38 -5.29 0.43
N VAL A 135 -6.37 -5.26 -0.47
CA VAL A 135 -7.80 -5.27 -0.11
C VAL A 135 -8.18 -6.57 0.62
N ALA A 136 -7.72 -7.72 0.13
CA ALA A 136 -8.01 -9.03 0.71
C ALA A 136 -7.41 -9.21 2.11
N GLY A 137 -6.23 -8.66 2.37
CA GLY A 137 -5.51 -8.80 3.65
C GLY A 137 -6.20 -8.12 4.83
N GLY A 138 -7.03 -7.10 4.59
CA GLY A 138 -7.81 -6.43 5.63
C GLY A 138 -6.97 -5.71 6.69
N ALA A 139 -5.72 -5.35 6.36
CA ALA A 139 -4.88 -4.52 7.23
C ALA A 139 -5.44 -3.11 7.35
N GLN A 140 -5.30 -2.49 8.52
CA GLN A 140 -5.85 -1.16 8.79
C GLN A 140 -4.99 -0.03 8.22
N ILE A 141 -3.72 -0.27 7.93
CA ILE A 141 -2.79 0.74 7.40
C ILE A 141 -2.28 0.27 6.04
N TRP A 142 -2.61 1.01 5.00
CA TRP A 142 -2.15 0.75 3.64
C TRP A 142 -0.98 1.68 3.28
N LEU A 143 0.16 1.07 2.95
CA LEU A 143 1.34 1.75 2.46
C LEU A 143 1.48 1.43 0.97
N LEU A 144 1.32 2.44 0.11
CA LEU A 144 1.22 2.26 -1.34
C LEU A 144 2.36 3.00 -2.07
N ASP A 145 3.27 2.25 -2.69
CA ASP A 145 4.40 2.81 -3.43
C ASP A 145 4.08 2.82 -4.93
N GLU A 146 3.92 4.01 -5.50
CA GLU A 146 3.52 4.26 -6.89
C GLU A 146 2.34 3.37 -7.33
N PRO A 147 1.19 3.43 -6.63
CA PRO A 147 0.09 2.50 -6.88
C PRO A 147 -0.60 2.73 -8.23
N SER A 148 -0.48 3.93 -8.81
CA SER A 148 -1.06 4.31 -10.11
C SER A 148 -0.28 3.81 -11.31
N ASN A 149 1.00 3.46 -11.14
CA ASN A 149 1.86 3.09 -12.26
C ASN A 149 1.32 1.85 -13.01
N GLY A 150 1.10 1.99 -14.31
CA GLY A 150 0.61 0.92 -15.17
C GLY A 150 -0.89 0.64 -15.07
N LEU A 151 -1.66 1.49 -14.38
CA LEU A 151 -3.11 1.43 -14.32
C LEU A 151 -3.74 2.34 -15.38
N ASP A 152 -4.80 1.85 -16.01
CA ASP A 152 -5.70 2.67 -16.82
C ASP A 152 -6.69 3.47 -15.94
N SER A 153 -7.44 4.39 -16.55
CA SER A 153 -8.38 5.26 -15.85
C SER A 153 -9.47 4.49 -15.09
N ALA A 154 -9.95 3.38 -15.64
CA ALA A 154 -10.94 2.54 -14.97
C ALA A 154 -10.35 1.86 -13.73
N SER A 155 -9.12 1.38 -13.81
CA SER A 155 -8.40 0.77 -12.68
C SER A 155 -8.04 1.81 -11.60
N LEU A 156 -7.69 3.04 -12.00
CA LEU A 156 -7.48 4.15 -11.06
C LEU A 156 -8.77 4.50 -10.31
N ALA A 157 -9.91 4.55 -11.00
CA ALA A 157 -11.21 4.79 -10.34
C ALA A 157 -11.55 3.68 -9.33
N ARG A 158 -11.25 2.40 -9.64
CA ARG A 158 -11.43 1.29 -8.70
C ARG A 158 -10.52 1.41 -7.48
N LEU A 159 -9.26 1.79 -7.68
CA LEU A 159 -8.33 2.05 -6.58
C LEU A 159 -8.83 3.19 -5.69
N ALA A 160 -9.28 4.31 -6.27
CA ALA A 160 -9.85 5.43 -5.53
C ALA A 160 -11.05 4.99 -4.68
N THR A 161 -11.96 4.20 -5.25
CA THR A 161 -13.11 3.63 -4.53
C THR A 161 -12.66 2.72 -3.38
N ALA A 162 -11.68 1.84 -3.61
CA ALA A 162 -11.18 0.94 -2.57
C ALA A 162 -10.52 1.71 -1.41
N MET A 163 -9.75 2.77 -1.70
CA MET A 163 -9.16 3.65 -0.69
C MET A 163 -10.23 4.42 0.09
N ALA A 164 -11.29 4.91 -0.57
CA ALA A 164 -12.40 5.59 0.08
C ALA A 164 -13.11 4.67 1.08
N VAL A 165 -13.52 3.48 0.66
CA VAL A 165 -14.15 2.46 1.51
C VAL A 165 -13.26 2.09 2.70
N HIS A 166 -11.96 1.93 2.46
CA HIS A 166 -10.99 1.62 3.51
C HIS A 166 -10.92 2.74 4.57
N ARG A 167 -10.88 4.00 4.14
CA ARG A 167 -10.85 5.18 5.03
C ARG A 167 -12.16 5.35 5.81
N GLU A 168 -13.30 5.15 5.16
CA GLU A 168 -14.62 5.18 5.81
C GLU A 168 -14.73 4.13 6.91
N ALA A 169 -14.08 2.97 6.75
CA ALA A 169 -13.97 1.94 7.78
C ALA A 169 -12.93 2.26 8.87
N GLY A 170 -12.33 3.46 8.88
CA GLY A 170 -11.32 3.88 9.83
C GLY A 170 -9.90 3.48 9.47
N GLY A 171 -9.65 3.00 8.26
CA GLY A 171 -8.31 2.67 7.79
C GLY A 171 -7.48 3.91 7.43
N ILE A 172 -6.16 3.75 7.39
CA ILE A 172 -5.18 4.78 7.02
C ILE A 172 -4.58 4.44 5.66
N VAL A 173 -4.39 5.46 4.80
CA VAL A 173 -3.66 5.33 3.53
C VAL A 173 -2.48 6.28 3.53
N LEU A 174 -1.25 5.74 3.37
CA LEU A 174 -0.04 6.52 3.09
C LEU A 174 0.49 6.09 1.72
N ALA A 175 0.45 7.00 0.75
CA ALA A 175 0.86 6.70 -0.62
C ALA A 175 1.99 7.61 -1.10
N ALA A 176 2.94 7.04 -1.84
CA ALA A 176 3.93 7.77 -2.62
C ALA A 176 3.51 7.72 -4.08
N THR A 177 3.33 8.88 -4.72
CA THR A 177 2.93 8.95 -6.13
C THR A 177 3.20 10.32 -6.73
N HIS A 178 3.34 10.34 -8.06
CA HIS A 178 3.41 11.56 -8.87
C HIS A 178 2.10 11.86 -9.61
N GLN A 179 1.10 10.98 -9.46
CA GLN A 179 -0.18 11.09 -10.15
C GLN A 179 -1.33 11.21 -9.15
N PRO A 180 -2.41 11.92 -9.50
CA PRO A 180 -3.60 11.98 -8.66
C PRO A 180 -4.20 10.57 -8.43
N LEU A 181 -4.49 10.24 -7.17
CA LEU A 181 -5.10 8.96 -6.78
C LEU A 181 -6.61 9.06 -6.50
N GLY A 182 -7.21 10.23 -6.66
CA GLY A 182 -8.62 10.45 -6.30
C GLY A 182 -8.87 10.42 -4.79
N LEU A 183 -7.83 10.63 -3.96
CA LEU A 183 -7.99 10.78 -2.51
C LEU A 183 -8.63 12.14 -2.20
N ILE A 184 -9.62 12.15 -1.31
CA ILE A 184 -10.28 13.36 -0.81
C ILE A 184 -9.49 13.87 0.38
N ASP A 185 -9.08 15.14 0.36
CA ASP A 185 -8.37 15.86 1.42
C ASP A 185 -7.20 15.05 2.05
N PRO A 186 -6.24 14.57 1.25
CA PRO A 186 -5.06 13.93 1.80
C PRO A 186 -4.11 14.98 2.41
N LEU A 187 -3.43 14.63 3.50
CA LEU A 187 -2.30 15.41 3.98
C LEU A 187 -1.14 15.32 2.98
N GLU A 188 -0.63 16.45 2.51
CA GLU A 188 0.56 16.45 1.66
C GLU A 188 1.83 16.55 2.50
N ILE A 189 2.74 15.59 2.31
CA ILE A 189 4.02 15.49 3.03
C ILE A 189 5.14 15.58 2.00
N ALA A 190 5.78 16.72 1.92
CA ALA A 190 6.96 16.92 1.08
C ALA A 190 8.22 16.35 1.74
N LEU A 191 8.99 15.54 1.01
CA LEU A 191 10.30 15.04 1.42
C LEU A 191 11.43 15.80 0.75
#